data_f83cd0f5d819ed5ada84704f4c91ddb1
#
_entry.id   f83cd0f5d819ed5ada84704f4c91ddb1
#
_cell.length_a   1.000
_cell.length_b   1.000
_cell.length_c   1.000
_cell.angle_alpha   90.00
_cell.angle_beta   90.00
_cell.angle_gamma   90.00
#
_symmetry.space_group_name_H-M   'P 1'
#
loop_
_entity.id
_entity.type
_entity.pdbx_description
1 polymer ?
#
loop_
_entity_poly.entity_id
_entity_poly.type
_entity_poly.pdbx_seq_one_letter_code
_entity_poly.pdbx_strand_id
1 'polypeptide(L)'
;RLSQLKVMAFNIFHGGHELGQEVGVNRVVEVIKAENPDVIGMVETYGSGAIIADALGYYFYLRSSNLSIMSRYPITDTYDLYDSFNCSAATLQISPSQQINYINLWLDYRPITNDQINACESIENIIAGEWSRRAAQLQSILKAFPSQWNTMETPLIVSGDFNSDSHLDWKDDTKNMNGHNGYVIEWPTSKLMEKAHFIDSYREIHPDVKK
;
A
#
# COMPACT_ATOMS: atom_id res chain seq x y z
N ARG A 1 -17.40 -10.66 17.79
CA ARG A 1 -16.46 -9.55 17.58
C ARG A 1 -15.13 -10.14 17.10
N LEU A 2 -14.67 -9.75 15.94
CA LEU A 2 -13.38 -10.20 15.43
C LEU A 2 -12.28 -9.69 16.38
N SER A 3 -11.40 -10.57 16.83
CA SER A 3 -10.30 -10.23 17.73
C SER A 3 -9.01 -9.88 16.98
N GLN A 4 -8.90 -10.28 15.71
CA GLN A 4 -7.74 -10.11 14.88
C GLN A 4 -8.16 -10.02 13.40
N LEU A 5 -7.51 -9.17 12.63
CA LEU A 5 -7.65 -9.06 11.18
C LEU A 5 -6.25 -9.12 10.55
N LYS A 6 -6.02 -10.06 9.64
CA LYS A 6 -4.77 -10.15 8.89
C LYS A 6 -4.92 -9.46 7.55
N VAL A 7 -4.14 -8.42 7.34
CA VAL A 7 -4.13 -7.63 6.11
C VAL A 7 -2.82 -7.87 5.36
N MET A 8 -2.90 -8.02 4.04
CA MET A 8 -1.78 -8.20 3.15
C MET A 8 -1.78 -7.13 2.06
N ALA A 9 -0.64 -6.49 1.83
CA ALA A 9 -0.38 -5.72 0.62
C ALA A 9 0.56 -6.52 -0.26
N PHE A 10 0.20 -6.73 -1.54
CA PHE A 10 0.98 -7.60 -2.41
C PHE A 10 1.06 -7.05 -3.83
N ASN A 11 2.22 -6.51 -4.19
CA ASN A 11 2.58 -6.26 -5.57
C ASN A 11 3.08 -7.59 -6.18
N ILE A 12 2.34 -8.11 -7.17
CA ILE A 12 2.64 -9.41 -7.79
C ILE A 12 3.45 -9.28 -9.09
N PHE A 13 3.86 -8.08 -9.42
CA PHE A 13 4.68 -7.73 -10.56
C PHE A 13 4.17 -8.33 -11.88
N HIS A 14 3.72 -7.47 -12.79
CA HIS A 14 3.22 -7.85 -14.12
C HIS A 14 2.19 -9.01 -14.12
N GLY A 15 1.25 -9.01 -13.16
CA GLY A 15 0.22 -10.05 -13.07
C GLY A 15 0.73 -11.41 -12.55
N GLY A 16 1.97 -11.43 -12.02
CA GLY A 16 2.62 -12.68 -11.62
C GLY A 16 3.09 -13.54 -12.79
N HIS A 17 3.20 -12.96 -14.01
CA HIS A 17 3.43 -13.73 -15.23
C HIS A 17 4.91 -14.02 -15.55
N GLU A 18 5.86 -13.60 -14.72
CA GLU A 18 7.30 -13.77 -14.96
C GLU A 18 7.72 -15.24 -15.12
N LEU A 19 7.00 -16.17 -14.51
CA LEU A 19 7.19 -17.61 -14.65
C LEU A 19 6.18 -18.25 -15.63
N GLY A 20 5.52 -17.44 -16.48
CA GLY A 20 4.41 -17.84 -17.31
C GLY A 20 3.05 -17.67 -16.63
N GLN A 21 2.01 -17.49 -17.43
CA GLN A 21 0.67 -17.12 -16.94
C GLN A 21 0.09 -18.13 -15.94
N GLU A 22 0.28 -19.41 -16.15
CA GLU A 22 -0.28 -20.45 -15.30
C GLU A 22 0.58 -20.65 -14.04
N VAL A 23 1.87 -20.87 -14.21
CA VAL A 23 2.78 -21.19 -13.10
C VAL A 23 2.92 -20.02 -12.15
N GLY A 24 3.12 -18.81 -12.65
CA GLY A 24 3.32 -17.63 -11.84
C GLY A 24 2.06 -17.28 -11.02
N VAL A 25 0.88 -17.31 -11.65
CA VAL A 25 -0.39 -17.06 -10.97
C VAL A 25 -0.65 -18.10 -9.87
N ASN A 26 -0.38 -19.39 -10.14
CA ASN A 26 -0.51 -20.45 -9.13
C ASN A 26 0.42 -20.22 -7.94
N ARG A 27 1.66 -19.75 -8.17
CA ARG A 27 2.59 -19.40 -7.08
C ARG A 27 2.08 -18.23 -6.23
N VAL A 28 1.48 -17.22 -6.84
CA VAL A 28 0.80 -16.15 -6.09
C VAL A 28 -0.29 -16.72 -5.18
N VAL A 29 -1.15 -17.59 -5.73
CA VAL A 29 -2.21 -18.26 -4.96
C VAL A 29 -1.63 -19.09 -3.80
N GLU A 30 -0.55 -19.84 -4.03
CA GLU A 30 0.12 -20.63 -2.99
C GLU A 30 0.63 -19.75 -1.85
N VAL A 31 1.29 -18.62 -2.17
CA VAL A 31 1.78 -17.66 -1.17
C VAL A 31 0.62 -17.09 -0.35
N ILE A 32 -0.44 -16.65 -1.02
CA ILE A 32 -1.61 -16.10 -0.33
C ILE A 32 -2.27 -17.15 0.57
N LYS A 33 -2.40 -18.39 0.10
CA LYS A 33 -2.96 -19.49 0.91
C LYS A 33 -2.10 -19.80 2.14
N ALA A 34 -0.78 -19.77 1.99
CA ALA A 34 0.15 -20.00 3.10
C ALA A 34 0.07 -18.88 4.15
N GLU A 35 0.00 -17.63 3.71
CA GLU A 35 -0.15 -16.47 4.59
C GLU A 35 -1.55 -16.33 5.17
N ASN A 36 -2.57 -16.83 4.47
CA ASN A 36 -3.96 -16.89 4.93
C ASN A 36 -4.51 -15.52 5.42
N PRO A 37 -4.39 -14.42 4.64
CA PRO A 37 -4.89 -13.11 5.02
C PRO A 37 -6.42 -13.03 4.96
N ASP A 38 -6.99 -12.05 5.66
CA ASP A 38 -8.41 -11.75 5.62
C ASP A 38 -8.76 -10.73 4.53
N VAL A 39 -7.84 -9.78 4.31
CA VAL A 39 -7.97 -8.71 3.31
C VAL A 39 -6.66 -8.56 2.56
N ILE A 40 -6.73 -8.37 1.25
CA ILE A 40 -5.56 -8.20 0.39
C ILE A 40 -5.75 -6.97 -0.50
N GLY A 41 -4.79 -6.04 -0.45
CA GLY A 41 -4.58 -5.04 -1.46
C GLY A 41 -3.63 -5.58 -2.51
N MET A 42 -4.16 -5.93 -3.67
CA MET A 42 -3.36 -6.44 -4.79
C MET A 42 -2.92 -5.30 -5.68
N VAL A 43 -1.66 -5.32 -6.06
CA VAL A 43 -1.03 -4.34 -6.93
C VAL A 43 -0.41 -5.06 -8.12
N GLU A 44 -0.45 -4.44 -9.29
CA GLU A 44 0.05 -4.96 -10.56
C GLU A 44 -0.61 -6.30 -10.98
N THR A 45 -1.91 -6.39 -10.81
CA THR A 45 -2.66 -7.62 -11.10
C THR A 45 -2.79 -7.95 -12.59
N TYR A 46 -2.84 -6.96 -13.46
CA TYR A 46 -2.84 -7.04 -14.93
C TYR A 46 -3.61 -8.24 -15.51
N GLY A 47 -4.85 -8.44 -15.04
CA GLY A 47 -5.77 -9.48 -15.50
C GLY A 47 -5.78 -10.76 -14.65
N SER A 48 -4.79 -11.01 -13.78
CA SER A 48 -4.75 -12.20 -12.92
C SER A 48 -5.68 -12.12 -11.71
N GLY A 49 -6.11 -10.91 -11.34
CA GLY A 49 -6.84 -10.67 -10.08
C GLY A 49 -8.07 -11.54 -9.91
N ALA A 50 -8.93 -11.63 -10.93
CA ALA A 50 -10.15 -12.44 -10.87
C ALA A 50 -9.85 -13.93 -10.69
N ILE A 51 -8.83 -14.45 -11.40
CA ILE A 51 -8.41 -15.86 -11.30
C ILE A 51 -7.91 -16.17 -9.90
N ILE A 52 -7.11 -15.28 -9.31
CA ILE A 52 -6.57 -15.43 -7.96
C ILE A 52 -7.72 -15.38 -6.93
N ALA A 53 -8.64 -14.43 -7.05
CA ALA A 53 -9.77 -14.30 -6.13
C ALA A 53 -10.69 -15.53 -6.17
N ASP A 54 -10.97 -16.07 -7.36
CA ASP A 54 -11.76 -17.29 -7.54
C ASP A 54 -11.07 -18.50 -6.90
N ALA A 55 -9.78 -18.69 -7.13
CA ALA A 55 -8.99 -19.77 -6.55
C ALA A 55 -8.90 -19.71 -5.01
N LEU A 56 -9.11 -18.52 -4.42
CA LEU A 56 -9.12 -18.29 -2.98
C LEU A 56 -10.54 -18.33 -2.38
N GLY A 57 -11.59 -18.18 -3.21
CA GLY A 57 -12.98 -18.01 -2.75
C GLY A 57 -13.20 -16.67 -2.05
N TYR A 58 -12.52 -15.60 -2.46
CA TYR A 58 -12.63 -14.28 -1.85
C TYR A 58 -13.61 -13.37 -2.62
N TYR A 59 -14.26 -12.47 -1.92
CA TYR A 59 -14.90 -11.31 -2.55
C TYR A 59 -13.84 -10.48 -3.28
N PHE A 60 -14.21 -9.97 -4.45
CA PHE A 60 -13.27 -9.31 -5.35
C PHE A 60 -13.81 -7.98 -5.86
N TYR A 61 -13.00 -6.93 -5.75
CA TYR A 61 -13.23 -5.64 -6.36
C TYR A 61 -12.08 -5.29 -7.30
N LEU A 62 -12.36 -5.30 -8.60
CA LEU A 62 -11.43 -4.84 -9.62
C LEU A 62 -11.58 -3.33 -9.80
N ARG A 63 -10.61 -2.56 -9.36
CA ARG A 63 -10.58 -1.11 -9.54
C ARG A 63 -10.06 -0.73 -10.92
N SER A 64 -8.98 -1.38 -11.36
CA SER A 64 -8.31 -1.18 -12.66
C SER A 64 -7.49 -2.41 -13.04
N SER A 65 -6.81 -2.35 -14.17
CA SER A 65 -5.82 -3.39 -14.52
C SER A 65 -4.71 -3.51 -13.48
N ASN A 66 -4.39 -2.43 -12.77
CA ASN A 66 -3.33 -2.39 -11.76
C ASN A 66 -3.80 -2.84 -10.38
N LEU A 67 -4.93 -2.30 -9.92
CA LEU A 67 -5.37 -2.41 -8.52
C LEU A 67 -6.63 -3.24 -8.35
N SER A 68 -6.60 -4.11 -7.35
CA SER A 68 -7.80 -4.79 -6.86
C SER A 68 -7.75 -4.97 -5.33
N ILE A 69 -8.94 -5.22 -4.76
CA ILE A 69 -9.11 -5.58 -3.35
C ILE A 69 -9.75 -6.96 -3.31
N MET A 70 -9.19 -7.84 -2.52
CA MET A 70 -9.74 -9.17 -2.22
C MET A 70 -10.04 -9.28 -0.73
N SER A 71 -11.15 -9.91 -0.38
CA SER A 71 -11.56 -10.01 1.02
C SER A 71 -12.32 -11.30 1.29
N ARG A 72 -12.12 -11.88 2.48
CA ARG A 72 -13.01 -12.94 3.01
C ARG A 72 -14.40 -12.40 3.36
N TYR A 73 -14.49 -11.09 3.54
CA TYR A 73 -15.71 -10.40 3.99
C TYR A 73 -16.37 -9.67 2.83
N PRO A 74 -17.70 -9.50 2.86
CA PRO A 74 -18.40 -8.75 1.81
C PRO A 74 -17.85 -7.34 1.62
N ILE A 75 -17.68 -6.94 0.36
CA ILE A 75 -17.36 -5.57 -0.04
C ILE A 75 -18.70 -4.87 -0.24
N THR A 76 -19.04 -3.90 0.62
CA THR A 76 -20.36 -3.25 0.64
C THR A 76 -20.39 -1.96 -0.16
N ASP A 77 -19.28 -1.21 -0.14
CA ASP A 77 -19.17 0.06 -0.85
C ASP A 77 -17.78 0.21 -1.48
N THR A 78 -17.71 0.99 -2.54
CA THR A 78 -16.45 1.34 -3.23
C THR A 78 -16.40 2.83 -3.50
N TYR A 79 -15.19 3.41 -3.55
CA TYR A 79 -15.01 4.86 -3.61
C TYR A 79 -14.01 5.27 -4.70
N ASP A 80 -14.36 6.34 -5.40
CA ASP A 80 -13.51 7.00 -6.40
C ASP A 80 -12.76 8.17 -5.77
N LEU A 81 -11.68 7.87 -5.03
CA LEU A 81 -10.91 8.89 -4.32
C LEU A 81 -9.85 9.57 -5.20
N TYR A 82 -9.38 8.88 -6.23
CA TYR A 82 -8.32 9.33 -7.13
C TYR A 82 -8.33 8.48 -8.41
N ASP A 83 -7.35 8.71 -9.28
CA ASP A 83 -7.14 7.90 -10.48
C ASP A 83 -7.18 6.40 -10.16
N SER A 84 -7.88 5.64 -11.01
CA SER A 84 -8.14 4.22 -10.78
C SER A 84 -6.89 3.34 -10.83
N PHE A 85 -5.84 3.81 -11.51
CA PHE A 85 -4.56 3.11 -11.56
C PHE A 85 -3.76 3.26 -10.25
N ASN A 86 -4.03 4.32 -9.47
CA ASN A 86 -3.25 4.70 -8.29
C ASN A 86 -3.96 4.45 -6.95
N CYS A 87 -5.31 4.41 -6.94
CA CYS A 87 -6.07 4.28 -5.69
C CYS A 87 -7.32 3.41 -5.87
N SER A 88 -7.42 2.43 -5.01
CA SER A 88 -8.60 1.57 -4.83
C SER A 88 -9.07 1.69 -3.39
N ALA A 89 -10.37 1.92 -3.17
CA ALA A 89 -10.93 2.10 -1.85
C ALA A 89 -12.29 1.41 -1.70
N ALA A 90 -12.52 0.76 -0.56
CA ALA A 90 -13.74 0.01 -0.29
C ALA A 90 -14.08 -0.02 1.20
N THR A 91 -15.35 -0.23 1.51
CA THR A 91 -15.83 -0.62 2.85
C THR A 91 -16.07 -2.12 2.87
N LEU A 92 -15.57 -2.78 3.91
CA LEU A 92 -15.68 -4.22 4.13
C LEU A 92 -16.54 -4.49 5.36
N GLN A 93 -17.54 -5.37 5.23
CA GLN A 93 -18.42 -5.78 6.32
C GLN A 93 -17.83 -6.95 7.08
N ILE A 94 -17.11 -6.69 8.16
CA ILE A 94 -16.39 -7.71 8.94
C ILE A 94 -17.35 -8.57 9.77
N SER A 95 -18.41 -7.96 10.31
CA SER A 95 -19.49 -8.64 11.03
C SER A 95 -20.78 -7.81 10.90
N PRO A 96 -21.95 -8.28 11.33
CA PRO A 96 -23.19 -7.51 11.24
C PRO A 96 -23.13 -6.10 11.88
N SER A 97 -22.22 -5.89 12.80
CA SER A 97 -22.05 -4.61 13.53
C SER A 97 -20.68 -3.97 13.37
N GLN A 98 -19.82 -4.49 12.49
CA GLN A 98 -18.44 -4.00 12.36
C GLN A 98 -18.03 -3.90 10.90
N GLN A 99 -17.60 -2.71 10.52
CA GLN A 99 -17.04 -2.40 9.21
C GLN A 99 -15.61 -1.90 9.36
N ILE A 100 -14.86 -1.95 8.27
CA ILE A 100 -13.59 -1.25 8.09
C ILE A 100 -13.59 -0.56 6.73
N ASN A 101 -12.89 0.56 6.63
CA ASN A 101 -12.53 1.18 5.36
C ASN A 101 -11.12 0.74 4.99
N TYR A 102 -10.94 0.34 3.75
CA TYR A 102 -9.67 -0.16 3.25
C TYR A 102 -9.27 0.55 1.97
N ILE A 103 -8.04 1.03 1.94
CA ILE A 103 -7.45 1.68 0.77
C ILE A 103 -6.20 0.90 0.35
N ASN A 104 -6.13 0.60 -0.94
CA ASN A 104 -4.97 0.00 -1.59
C ASN A 104 -4.40 0.97 -2.62
N LEU A 105 -3.11 1.26 -2.53
CA LEU A 105 -2.41 2.27 -3.31
C LEU A 105 -1.34 1.66 -4.21
N TRP A 106 -1.11 2.33 -5.35
CA TRP A 106 0.13 2.27 -6.10
C TRP A 106 0.52 3.71 -6.47
N LEU A 107 1.58 4.23 -5.87
CA LEU A 107 2.06 5.56 -6.17
C LEU A 107 3.17 5.50 -7.24
N ASP A 108 3.36 6.59 -7.98
CA ASP A 108 4.34 6.63 -9.08
C ASP A 108 5.76 6.32 -8.56
N TYR A 109 6.43 5.37 -9.17
CA TYR A 109 7.78 4.95 -8.79
C TYR A 109 8.88 5.95 -9.22
N ARG A 110 8.55 6.94 -10.03
CA ARG A 110 9.51 7.93 -10.54
C ARG A 110 9.48 9.23 -9.74
N PRO A 111 10.63 9.92 -9.60
CA PRO A 111 11.96 9.42 -9.92
C PRO A 111 12.33 8.22 -9.04
N ILE A 112 13.24 7.36 -9.56
CA ILE A 112 13.72 6.20 -8.81
C ILE A 112 14.69 6.69 -7.74
N THR A 113 14.33 6.50 -6.48
CA THR A 113 15.09 6.96 -5.32
C THR A 113 16.54 6.48 -5.33
N ASN A 114 16.76 5.19 -5.61
CA ASN A 114 18.11 4.62 -5.64
C ASN A 114 19.00 5.26 -6.71
N ASP A 115 18.41 5.64 -7.86
CA ASP A 115 19.18 6.33 -8.91
C ASP A 115 19.61 7.72 -8.47
N GLN A 116 18.73 8.46 -7.79
CA GLN A 116 19.04 9.78 -7.23
C GLN A 116 20.12 9.70 -6.14
N ILE A 117 20.01 8.72 -5.22
CA ILE A 117 21.00 8.48 -4.17
C ILE A 117 22.37 8.12 -4.79
N ASN A 118 22.38 7.20 -5.76
CA ASN A 118 23.61 6.78 -6.45
C ASN A 118 24.24 7.91 -7.28
N ALA A 119 23.42 8.82 -7.80
CA ALA A 119 23.88 10.04 -8.49
C ALA A 119 24.36 11.14 -7.54
N CYS A 120 24.30 10.91 -6.21
CA CYS A 120 24.62 11.88 -5.17
C CYS A 120 23.84 13.20 -5.33
N GLU A 121 22.55 13.11 -5.68
CA GLU A 121 21.69 14.29 -5.76
C GLU A 121 21.53 14.94 -4.38
N SER A 122 21.26 16.25 -4.38
CA SER A 122 20.98 16.95 -3.12
C SER A 122 19.65 16.46 -2.50
N ILE A 123 19.53 16.55 -1.17
CA ILE A 123 18.31 16.22 -0.45
C ILE A 123 17.12 17.03 -0.98
N GLU A 124 17.33 18.29 -1.32
CA GLU A 124 16.31 19.18 -1.88
C GLU A 124 15.79 18.64 -3.22
N ASN A 125 16.67 18.14 -4.10
CA ASN A 125 16.29 17.55 -5.39
C ASN A 125 15.49 16.25 -5.19
N ILE A 126 15.93 15.38 -4.26
CA ILE A 126 15.24 14.13 -3.93
C ILE A 126 13.82 14.43 -3.41
N ILE A 127 13.69 15.36 -2.46
CA ILE A 127 12.40 15.81 -1.91
C ILE A 127 11.52 16.44 -3.00
N ALA A 128 12.09 17.26 -3.88
CA ALA A 128 11.36 17.83 -5.01
C ALA A 128 10.86 16.74 -5.97
N GLY A 129 11.65 15.70 -6.21
CA GLY A 129 11.26 14.51 -6.97
C GLY A 129 10.05 13.81 -6.37
N GLU A 130 10.05 13.58 -5.05
CA GLU A 130 8.89 13.04 -4.32
C GLU A 130 7.63 13.89 -4.54
N TRP A 131 7.73 15.20 -4.33
CA TRP A 131 6.61 16.13 -4.50
C TRP A 131 6.13 16.27 -5.94
N SER A 132 6.98 16.00 -6.93
CA SER A 132 6.59 16.05 -8.34
C SER A 132 5.59 14.95 -8.72
N ARG A 133 5.51 13.87 -7.95
CA ARG A 133 4.71 12.69 -8.24
C ARG A 133 4.00 12.13 -7.00
N ARG A 134 4.59 11.16 -6.31
CA ARG A 134 3.96 10.31 -5.31
C ARG A 134 3.45 11.06 -4.08
N ALA A 135 4.17 12.04 -3.59
CA ALA A 135 3.69 12.84 -2.48
C ALA A 135 2.46 13.71 -2.87
N ALA A 136 2.47 14.29 -4.07
CA ALA A 136 1.32 15.04 -4.59
C ALA A 136 0.11 14.12 -4.84
N GLN A 137 0.33 12.90 -5.36
CA GLN A 137 -0.73 11.89 -5.51
C GLN A 137 -1.34 11.56 -4.15
N LEU A 138 -0.52 11.20 -3.16
CA LEU A 138 -0.99 10.87 -1.81
C LEU A 138 -1.72 12.05 -1.16
N GLN A 139 -1.18 13.27 -1.28
CA GLN A 139 -1.86 14.47 -0.76
C GLN A 139 -3.26 14.65 -1.36
N SER A 140 -3.41 14.38 -2.65
CA SER A 140 -4.71 14.45 -3.34
C SER A 140 -5.68 13.38 -2.85
N ILE A 141 -5.19 12.15 -2.67
CA ILE A 141 -5.96 11.02 -2.13
C ILE A 141 -6.45 11.33 -0.72
N LEU A 142 -5.56 11.80 0.18
CA LEU A 142 -5.91 12.16 1.55
C LEU A 142 -6.97 13.26 1.63
N LYS A 143 -6.92 14.25 0.73
CA LYS A 143 -7.92 15.33 0.65
C LYS A 143 -9.29 14.85 0.16
N ALA A 144 -9.33 13.74 -0.59
CA ALA A 144 -10.56 13.18 -1.13
C ALA A 144 -11.29 12.24 -0.16
N PHE A 145 -10.75 12.00 1.03
CA PHE A 145 -11.41 11.11 1.99
C PHE A 145 -12.79 11.64 2.35
N PRO A 146 -13.82 10.79 2.34
CA PRO A 146 -15.15 11.14 2.81
C PRO A 146 -15.09 11.67 4.25
N SER A 147 -15.86 12.73 4.55
CA SER A 147 -15.84 13.37 5.87
C SER A 147 -16.21 12.41 7.02
N GLN A 148 -17.05 11.42 6.74
CA GLN A 148 -17.42 10.39 7.70
C GLN A 148 -16.26 9.45 8.09
N TRP A 149 -15.18 9.39 7.29
CA TRP A 149 -13.99 8.60 7.64
C TRP A 149 -13.10 9.28 8.68
N ASN A 150 -13.33 10.56 8.91
CA ASN A 150 -12.64 11.32 9.97
C ASN A 150 -13.21 11.01 11.37
N THR A 151 -14.28 10.21 11.47
CA THR A 151 -14.79 9.72 12.74
C THR A 151 -14.05 8.44 13.11
N MET A 152 -13.60 8.31 14.35
CA MET A 152 -12.88 7.13 14.85
C MET A 152 -13.78 5.89 15.02
N GLU A 153 -15.00 5.91 14.50
CA GLU A 153 -15.97 4.83 14.66
C GLU A 153 -15.68 3.63 13.76
N THR A 154 -15.15 3.88 12.54
CA THR A 154 -14.80 2.83 11.57
C THR A 154 -13.32 2.88 11.31
N PRO A 155 -12.56 1.81 11.62
CA PRO A 155 -11.13 1.76 11.35
C PRO A 155 -10.85 1.98 9.86
N LEU A 156 -9.82 2.79 9.55
CA LEU A 156 -9.32 3.02 8.21
C LEU A 156 -7.93 2.44 8.09
N ILE A 157 -7.75 1.54 7.14
CA ILE A 157 -6.48 0.89 6.83
C ILE A 157 -6.03 1.34 5.44
N VAL A 158 -4.80 1.81 5.34
CA VAL A 158 -4.16 2.16 4.06
C VAL A 158 -2.96 1.24 3.86
N SER A 159 -2.89 0.59 2.73
CA SER A 159 -1.76 -0.26 2.34
C SER A 159 -1.48 -0.14 0.84
N GLY A 160 -0.47 -0.83 0.37
CA GLY A 160 -0.13 -0.88 -1.06
C GLY A 160 1.34 -0.65 -1.31
N ASP A 161 1.66 -0.35 -2.57
CA ASP A 161 2.99 0.01 -3.01
C ASP A 161 3.13 1.54 -3.08
N PHE A 162 3.71 2.11 -2.05
CA PHE A 162 3.93 3.56 -1.96
C PHE A 162 5.07 4.04 -2.86
N ASN A 163 5.93 3.15 -3.34
CA ASN A 163 7.13 3.49 -4.09
C ASN A 163 7.98 4.59 -3.44
N SER A 164 7.90 4.71 -2.13
CA SER A 164 8.56 5.71 -1.29
C SER A 164 9.07 5.06 -0.01
N ASP A 165 10.17 5.55 0.46
CA ASP A 165 10.74 5.16 1.74
C ASP A 165 10.02 5.87 2.92
N SER A 166 10.32 5.42 4.15
CA SER A 166 9.77 6.00 5.36
C SER A 166 10.78 6.92 6.04
N HIS A 167 10.35 8.15 6.41
CA HIS A 167 11.15 9.04 7.26
C HIS A 167 11.48 8.42 8.63
N LEU A 168 10.73 7.40 9.06
CA LEU A 168 10.99 6.68 10.30
C LEU A 168 12.28 5.84 10.21
N ASP A 169 12.70 5.49 9.01
CA ASP A 169 13.86 4.65 8.73
C ASP A 169 15.11 5.44 8.32
N TRP A 170 14.94 6.61 7.73
CA TRP A 170 16.01 7.44 7.19
C TRP A 170 16.49 8.51 8.18
N LYS A 171 17.03 8.06 9.32
CA LYS A 171 17.47 8.89 10.45
C LYS A 171 18.99 9.00 10.54
N ASP A 172 19.49 9.89 11.41
CA ASP A 172 20.91 10.09 11.60
C ASP A 172 21.65 8.81 12.05
N ASP A 173 20.99 8.00 12.85
CA ASP A 173 21.57 6.76 13.36
C ASP A 173 21.49 5.57 12.38
N THR A 174 20.75 5.70 11.27
CA THR A 174 20.64 4.70 10.20
C THR A 174 21.25 5.16 8.87
N LYS A 175 21.73 6.39 8.76
CA LYS A 175 22.21 7.01 7.51
C LYS A 175 23.31 6.23 6.77
N ASN A 176 24.06 5.38 7.47
CA ASN A 176 25.10 4.53 6.89
C ASN A 176 24.70 3.05 6.76
N MET A 177 23.39 2.75 6.92
CA MET A 177 22.80 1.42 6.80
C MET A 177 21.96 1.31 5.53
N ASN A 178 21.70 0.09 5.09
CA ASN A 178 20.67 -0.23 4.08
C ASN A 178 20.73 0.59 2.78
N GLY A 179 21.92 1.06 2.38
CA GLY A 179 22.08 1.86 1.15
C GLY A 179 21.69 3.33 1.28
N HIS A 180 21.50 3.85 2.51
CA HIS A 180 21.19 5.27 2.72
C HIS A 180 22.33 6.23 2.35
N ASN A 181 23.58 5.73 2.22
CA ASN A 181 24.75 6.47 1.72
C ASN A 181 25.01 7.83 2.42
N GLY A 182 24.71 7.90 3.72
CA GLY A 182 24.88 9.11 4.52
C GLY A 182 23.68 10.06 4.53
N TYR A 183 22.63 9.77 3.77
CA TYR A 183 21.44 10.62 3.71
C TYR A 183 20.55 10.45 4.94
N VAL A 184 19.98 11.57 5.38
CA VAL A 184 18.87 11.65 6.35
C VAL A 184 17.76 12.38 5.65
N ILE A 185 16.63 11.73 5.39
CA ILE A 185 15.56 12.28 4.55
C ILE A 185 14.22 12.20 5.26
N GLU A 186 13.56 13.35 5.41
CA GLU A 186 12.17 13.48 5.85
C GLU A 186 11.23 13.21 4.67
N TRP A 187 11.08 11.95 4.29
CA TRP A 187 10.31 11.53 3.13
C TRP A 187 8.90 12.12 3.12
N PRO A 188 8.55 12.98 2.12
CA PRO A 188 7.26 13.67 2.11
C PRO A 188 6.05 12.76 2.16
N THR A 189 6.11 11.61 1.47
CA THR A 189 5.01 10.65 1.42
C THR A 189 4.68 10.08 2.80
N SER A 190 5.67 9.58 3.54
CA SER A 190 5.46 9.05 4.89
C SER A 190 5.14 10.16 5.91
N LYS A 191 5.70 11.37 5.74
CA LYS A 191 5.33 12.54 6.57
C LYS A 191 3.88 12.98 6.36
N LEU A 192 3.34 12.86 5.15
CA LEU A 192 1.92 13.12 4.89
C LEU A 192 1.02 12.14 5.64
N MET A 193 1.39 10.85 5.68
CA MET A 193 0.65 9.84 6.44
C MET A 193 0.68 10.14 7.95
N GLU A 194 1.85 10.46 8.50
CA GLU A 194 1.99 10.87 9.91
C GLU A 194 1.13 12.11 10.22
N LYS A 195 1.18 13.14 9.37
CA LYS A 195 0.37 14.36 9.52
C LYS A 195 -1.13 14.10 9.43
N ALA A 196 -1.53 13.08 8.69
CA ALA A 196 -2.91 12.61 8.61
C ALA A 196 -3.30 11.66 9.75
N HIS A 197 -2.45 11.53 10.78
CA HIS A 197 -2.64 10.71 11.98
C HIS A 197 -2.68 9.20 11.73
N PHE A 198 -2.09 8.73 10.63
CA PHE A 198 -1.87 7.31 10.44
C PHE A 198 -0.67 6.83 11.25
N ILE A 199 -0.77 5.60 11.73
CA ILE A 199 0.29 4.91 12.45
C ILE A 199 0.93 3.91 11.51
N ASP A 200 2.25 3.92 11.39
CA ASP A 200 3.00 2.88 10.72
C ASP A 200 2.98 1.63 11.58
N SER A 201 2.19 0.63 11.16
CA SER A 201 1.96 -0.58 11.94
C SER A 201 3.23 -1.42 12.14
N TYR A 202 4.19 -1.36 11.20
CA TYR A 202 5.45 -2.06 11.36
C TYR A 202 6.33 -1.37 12.40
N ARG A 203 6.47 -0.05 12.33
CA ARG A 203 7.30 0.72 13.27
C ARG A 203 6.70 0.83 14.66
N GLU A 204 5.36 0.74 14.78
CA GLU A 204 4.70 0.63 16.10
C GLU A 204 5.14 -0.62 16.86
N ILE A 205 5.30 -1.75 16.16
CA ILE A 205 5.71 -3.02 16.75
C ILE A 205 7.24 -3.17 16.78
N HIS A 206 7.93 -2.59 15.80
CA HIS A 206 9.40 -2.66 15.64
C HIS A 206 10.02 -1.25 15.67
N PRO A 207 10.02 -0.58 16.84
CA PRO A 207 10.50 0.81 16.93
C PRO A 207 12.02 0.96 16.77
N ASP A 208 12.78 -0.12 16.94
CA ASP A 208 14.21 -0.13 16.73
C ASP A 208 14.53 -0.28 15.24
N VAL A 209 14.85 0.85 14.59
CA VAL A 209 15.15 0.90 13.15
C VAL A 209 16.45 0.22 12.74
N LYS A 210 17.26 -0.25 13.71
CA LYS A 210 18.52 -0.99 13.49
C LYS A 210 18.33 -2.51 13.50
N LYS A 211 17.14 -2.95 13.80
CA LYS A 211 16.72 -4.34 13.82
C LYS A 211 15.64 -4.57 12.76
#